data_af055c44be775f82910dd710aed1b3fa
#
_entry.id   af055c44be775f82910dd710aed1b3fa
#
_cell.length_a   1.000
_cell.length_b   1.000
_cell.length_c   1.000
_cell.angle_alpha   90.00
_cell.angle_beta   90.00
_cell.angle_gamma   90.00
#
_symmetry.space_group_name_H-M   'P 1'
#
loop_
_entity.id
_entity.type
_entity.pdbx_description
1 polymer ?
#
loop_
_entity_poly.entity_id
_entity_poly.type
_entity_poly.pdbx_seq_one_letter_code
_entity_poly.pdbx_strand_id
1 'polypeptide(L)'
;MSKTSTKGIWKVISASSMGTMIEWYDFYIFGSLAVVISTKFFPSDNPTAAFLSTLATFAAGFVVRPFGALFFGRLGDIIGRKYTFMATLLLMGGSTFLIGCIPSYETIGFLAPLLVLILRLLQGLALGGEYGGAATYVAEHAPAGQKGYWTSWIQTTATVGLFISLMVILATKNVLSAEAFDSWGWRVPFWVSIVMVGVSYLIRKNMDESPVFAKAKKEGTTSANPLKESFGNRYNLKFVLLALFGATMGQGVVWCTGQFYAMSFMKTVMNVDSSQVDSLLGIALLIGTPFFIVFGWLSDKVGRKYIMMFGMLLAILFYRPIYKMMYNTTDVSYKTEIVEQTSQKIEKAKNNDVITTISKTYTDGTTYIEKKTDFADKKKSQSSVTININSGDEWTLIFLVFIQVLFVTMVYGPIAAFLVEMFPTKIRYTSMSLPYHVGNGIFGGLLPAISTYFVTHAKGAGKSDFYLDGLWYPIIIASICFVIGMIYIDNKNKINHL
;
A
#
# COMPACT_ATOMS: atom_id res chain seq x y z
N MET A 1 22.87 -27.78 -13.81
CA MET A 1 22.04 -26.89 -12.96
C MET A 1 22.07 -27.42 -11.53
N SER A 2 22.78 -26.75 -10.63
CA SER A 2 22.82 -27.11 -9.21
C SER A 2 21.40 -27.03 -8.65
N LYS A 3 20.88 -28.11 -8.08
CA LYS A 3 19.63 -28.08 -7.29
C LYS A 3 19.89 -27.19 -6.09
N THR A 4 19.39 -25.96 -6.13
CA THR A 4 19.37 -25.10 -4.94
C THR A 4 18.61 -25.88 -3.85
N SER A 5 19.28 -26.23 -2.75
CA SER A 5 18.62 -26.97 -1.68
C SER A 5 17.47 -26.11 -1.12
N THR A 6 16.38 -26.75 -0.69
CA THR A 6 15.21 -26.05 -0.10
C THR A 6 15.62 -25.11 1.04
N LYS A 7 16.65 -25.44 1.79
CA LYS A 7 17.22 -24.55 2.83
C LYS A 7 17.87 -23.27 2.27
N GLY A 8 18.46 -23.33 1.07
CA GLY A 8 19.07 -22.16 0.43
C GLY A 8 18.04 -21.13 -0.03
N ILE A 9 16.91 -21.56 -0.58
CA ILE A 9 15.89 -20.64 -1.08
C ILE A 9 15.14 -19.91 0.06
N TRP A 10 14.96 -20.56 1.23
CA TRP A 10 14.37 -19.88 2.38
C TRP A 10 15.24 -18.73 2.91
N LYS A 11 16.57 -18.86 2.87
CA LYS A 11 17.48 -17.73 3.19
C LYS A 11 17.29 -16.56 2.21
N VAL A 12 17.15 -16.88 0.93
CA VAL A 12 16.89 -15.88 -0.12
C VAL A 12 15.59 -15.15 0.12
N ILE A 13 14.50 -15.88 0.41
CA ILE A 13 13.19 -15.31 0.68
C ILE A 13 13.23 -14.44 1.94
N SER A 14 13.76 -14.97 3.05
CA SER A 14 13.84 -14.21 4.31
C SER A 14 14.61 -12.91 4.12
N ALA A 15 15.73 -12.93 3.41
CA ALA A 15 16.53 -11.75 3.15
C ALA A 15 15.84 -10.73 2.24
N SER A 16 15.11 -11.20 1.22
CA SER A 16 14.34 -10.34 0.32
C SER A 16 13.09 -9.80 1.01
N SER A 17 12.38 -10.65 1.75
CA SER A 17 11.15 -10.29 2.45
C SER A 17 11.38 -9.30 3.60
N MET A 18 12.52 -9.36 4.28
CA MET A 18 12.84 -8.42 5.36
C MET A 18 12.86 -6.96 4.87
N GLY A 19 13.38 -6.68 3.69
CA GLY A 19 13.40 -5.32 3.17
C GLY A 19 12.01 -4.81 2.80
N THR A 20 11.25 -5.61 2.06
CA THR A 20 9.86 -5.24 1.71
C THR A 20 8.96 -5.16 2.95
N MET A 21 9.23 -5.96 3.99
CA MET A 21 8.54 -5.84 5.28
C MET A 21 8.86 -4.51 5.97
N ILE A 22 10.13 -4.06 5.96
CA ILE A 22 10.52 -2.75 6.51
C ILE A 22 9.87 -1.62 5.72
N GLU A 23 9.75 -1.75 4.39
CA GLU A 23 9.01 -0.81 3.53
C GLU A 23 7.57 -0.63 4.05
N TRP A 24 6.85 -1.72 4.24
CA TRP A 24 5.47 -1.68 4.70
C TRP A 24 5.35 -1.21 6.15
N TYR A 25 6.28 -1.63 7.01
CA TYR A 25 6.36 -1.12 8.37
C TYR A 25 6.48 0.40 8.41
N ASP A 26 7.42 0.98 7.64
CA ASP A 26 7.61 2.43 7.55
C ASP A 26 6.36 3.15 7.01
N PHE A 27 5.75 2.57 5.97
CA PHE A 27 4.51 3.10 5.41
C PHE A 27 3.42 3.20 6.47
N TYR A 28 3.20 2.14 7.23
CA TYR A 28 2.13 2.09 8.23
C TYR A 28 2.42 2.94 9.46
N ILE A 29 3.64 3.01 9.96
CA ILE A 29 3.95 3.87 11.11
C ILE A 29 3.75 5.35 10.78
N PHE A 30 4.15 5.79 9.60
CA PHE A 30 3.95 7.18 9.20
C PHE A 30 2.45 7.50 9.02
N GLY A 31 1.70 6.63 8.37
CA GLY A 31 0.26 6.78 8.19
C GLY A 31 -0.50 6.78 9.53
N SER A 32 -0.18 5.84 10.42
CA SER A 32 -0.81 5.73 11.74
C SER A 32 -0.46 6.89 12.68
N LEU A 33 0.71 7.49 12.53
CA LEU A 33 1.18 8.62 13.32
C LEU A 33 1.00 9.97 12.60
N ALA A 34 0.30 10.03 11.47
CA ALA A 34 0.16 11.23 10.65
C ALA A 34 -0.36 12.44 11.43
N VAL A 35 -1.31 12.24 12.36
CA VAL A 35 -1.83 13.30 13.23
C VAL A 35 -0.74 13.83 14.17
N VAL A 36 0.02 12.93 14.80
CA VAL A 36 1.15 13.32 15.70
C VAL A 36 2.24 14.03 14.89
N ILE A 37 2.59 13.50 13.73
CA ILE A 37 3.58 14.11 12.83
C ILE A 37 3.14 15.52 12.42
N SER A 38 1.84 15.72 12.13
CA SER A 38 1.33 17.04 11.77
C SER A 38 1.48 18.07 12.89
N THR A 39 1.26 17.69 14.13
CA THR A 39 1.41 18.58 15.28
C THR A 39 2.86 18.84 15.66
N LYS A 40 3.77 17.91 15.41
CA LYS A 40 5.19 18.04 15.80
C LYS A 40 6.07 18.72 14.76
N PHE A 41 5.77 18.58 13.48
CA PHE A 41 6.66 19.07 12.41
C PHE A 41 6.09 20.22 11.58
N PHE A 42 4.82 20.58 11.75
CA PHE A 42 4.21 21.65 10.98
C PHE A 42 3.67 22.77 11.89
N PRO A 43 3.51 24.01 11.37
CA PRO A 43 3.02 25.12 12.17
C PRO A 43 1.64 24.86 12.79
N SER A 44 1.46 25.22 14.06
CA SER A 44 0.22 24.99 14.82
C SER A 44 -0.91 25.98 14.49
N ASP A 45 -0.63 27.06 13.77
CA ASP A 45 -1.59 28.15 13.49
C ASP A 45 -2.82 27.69 12.69
N ASN A 46 -2.66 26.63 11.90
CA ASN A 46 -3.74 26.02 11.15
C ASN A 46 -3.62 24.47 11.15
N PRO A 47 -4.27 23.77 12.09
CA PRO A 47 -4.20 22.30 12.19
C PRO A 47 -4.60 21.55 10.92
N THR A 48 -5.59 22.07 10.19
CA THR A 48 -6.01 21.45 8.92
C THR A 48 -4.92 21.56 7.86
N ALA A 49 -4.30 22.74 7.73
CA ALA A 49 -3.19 22.92 6.79
C ALA A 49 -1.97 22.08 7.18
N ALA A 50 -1.66 21.96 8.47
CA ALA A 50 -0.59 21.10 8.98
C ALA A 50 -0.84 19.62 8.62
N PHE A 51 -2.04 19.13 8.83
CA PHE A 51 -2.42 17.76 8.49
C PHE A 51 -2.37 17.50 6.97
N LEU A 52 -2.89 18.42 6.16
CA LEU A 52 -2.80 18.33 4.69
C LEU A 52 -1.36 18.34 4.20
N SER A 53 -0.49 19.15 4.81
CA SER A 53 0.94 19.20 4.49
C SER A 53 1.65 17.89 4.85
N THR A 54 1.25 17.25 5.96
CA THR A 54 1.73 15.90 6.33
C THR A 54 1.34 14.87 5.29
N LEU A 55 0.09 14.88 4.84
CA LEU A 55 -0.39 13.97 3.80
C LEU A 55 0.28 14.24 2.44
N ALA A 56 0.52 15.51 2.10
CA ALA A 56 1.27 15.88 0.89
C ALA A 56 2.72 15.39 0.95
N THR A 57 3.37 15.53 2.11
CA THR A 57 4.72 15.00 2.35
C THR A 57 4.76 13.47 2.24
N PHE A 58 3.75 12.81 2.73
CA PHE A 58 3.59 11.36 2.55
C PHE A 58 3.45 10.99 1.07
N ALA A 59 2.59 11.68 0.33
CA ALA A 59 2.36 11.47 -1.09
C ALA A 59 3.60 11.75 -1.94
N ALA A 60 4.43 12.73 -1.57
CA ALA A 60 5.67 13.07 -2.27
C ALA A 60 6.62 11.86 -2.39
N GLY A 61 6.68 11.00 -1.35
CA GLY A 61 7.44 9.75 -1.38
C GLY A 61 6.98 8.79 -2.47
N PHE A 62 5.71 8.77 -2.84
CA PHE A 62 5.20 7.93 -3.93
C PHE A 62 5.56 8.48 -5.31
N VAL A 63 5.49 9.79 -5.48
CA VAL A 63 5.79 10.48 -6.76
C VAL A 63 7.24 10.24 -7.19
N VAL A 64 8.16 10.07 -6.25
CA VAL A 64 9.59 9.88 -6.54
C VAL A 64 9.94 8.42 -6.84
N ARG A 65 9.09 7.45 -6.50
CA ARG A 65 9.37 6.00 -6.70
C ARG A 65 9.74 5.64 -8.15
N PRO A 66 9.08 6.14 -9.20
CA PRO A 66 9.49 5.85 -10.58
C PRO A 66 10.92 6.30 -10.90
N PHE A 67 11.37 7.43 -10.35
CA PHE A 67 12.75 7.91 -10.52
C PHE A 67 13.73 6.99 -9.79
N GLY A 68 13.39 6.56 -8.57
CA GLY A 68 14.15 5.56 -7.84
C GLY A 68 14.23 4.23 -8.58
N ALA A 69 13.13 3.80 -9.20
CA ALA A 69 13.09 2.60 -10.04
C ALA A 69 14.07 2.66 -11.21
N LEU A 70 14.15 3.80 -11.88
CA LEU A 70 15.12 4.02 -12.96
C LEU A 70 16.57 4.04 -12.47
N PHE A 71 16.82 4.74 -11.36
CA PHE A 71 18.17 4.87 -10.80
C PHE A 71 18.69 3.54 -10.25
N PHE A 72 17.96 2.93 -9.31
CA PHE A 72 18.38 1.67 -8.69
C PHE A 72 18.22 0.47 -9.62
N GLY A 73 17.26 0.49 -10.53
CA GLY A 73 17.12 -0.53 -11.57
C GLY A 73 18.36 -0.60 -12.45
N ARG A 74 18.81 0.56 -12.96
CA ARG A 74 20.08 0.67 -13.72
C ARG A 74 21.27 0.19 -12.90
N LEU A 75 21.34 0.61 -11.64
CA LEU A 75 22.45 0.24 -10.77
C LEU A 75 22.50 -1.29 -10.58
N GLY A 76 21.34 -1.92 -10.34
CA GLY A 76 21.24 -3.37 -10.17
C GLY A 76 21.55 -4.20 -11.42
N ASP A 77 21.32 -3.64 -12.62
CA ASP A 77 21.70 -4.30 -13.87
C ASP A 77 23.18 -4.12 -14.22
N ILE A 78 23.87 -3.09 -13.67
CA ILE A 78 25.29 -2.82 -13.91
C ILE A 78 26.18 -3.47 -12.83
N ILE A 79 25.95 -3.15 -11.55
CA ILE A 79 26.85 -3.57 -10.46
C ILE A 79 26.43 -4.88 -9.80
N GLY A 80 25.16 -5.22 -9.85
CA GLY A 80 24.60 -6.45 -9.28
C GLY A 80 23.39 -6.21 -8.37
N ARG A 81 22.59 -7.27 -8.21
CA ARG A 81 21.34 -7.23 -7.44
C ARG A 81 21.61 -7.05 -5.94
N LYS A 82 22.59 -7.78 -5.41
CA LYS A 82 22.96 -7.77 -4.00
C LYS A 82 23.34 -6.37 -3.50
N TYR A 83 24.26 -5.70 -4.19
CA TYR A 83 24.78 -4.39 -3.75
C TYR A 83 23.71 -3.30 -3.81
N THR A 84 22.93 -3.28 -4.90
CA THR A 84 21.83 -2.33 -5.06
C THR A 84 20.76 -2.55 -3.97
N PHE A 85 20.42 -3.79 -3.71
CA PHE A 85 19.44 -4.19 -2.70
C PHE A 85 19.89 -3.86 -1.26
N MET A 86 21.20 -3.87 -0.99
CA MET A 86 21.75 -3.37 0.28
C MET A 86 21.69 -1.85 0.39
N ALA A 87 22.00 -1.13 -0.71
CA ALA A 87 21.98 0.32 -0.73
C ALA A 87 20.55 0.87 -0.53
N THR A 88 19.54 0.29 -1.18
CA THR A 88 18.13 0.67 -1.00
C THR A 88 17.66 0.44 0.43
N LEU A 89 18.01 -0.69 1.04
CA LEU A 89 17.68 -0.99 2.44
C LEU A 89 18.24 0.05 3.41
N LEU A 90 19.55 0.36 3.27
CA LEU A 90 20.21 1.31 4.16
C LEU A 90 19.67 2.73 3.99
N LEU A 91 19.41 3.14 2.75
CA LEU A 91 18.84 4.45 2.47
C LEU A 91 17.41 4.57 3.02
N MET A 92 16.58 3.57 2.82
CA MET A 92 15.19 3.54 3.29
C MET A 92 15.13 3.56 4.81
N GLY A 93 15.73 2.56 5.45
CA GLY A 93 15.62 2.41 6.89
C GLY A 93 16.41 3.46 7.67
N GLY A 94 17.53 3.94 7.12
CA GLY A 94 18.26 5.08 7.67
C GLY A 94 17.42 6.36 7.64
N SER A 95 16.71 6.61 6.54
CA SER A 95 15.80 7.75 6.44
C SER A 95 14.63 7.63 7.42
N THR A 96 14.06 6.43 7.60
CA THR A 96 13.00 6.17 8.58
C THR A 96 13.47 6.48 10.00
N PHE A 97 14.62 5.94 10.38
CA PHE A 97 15.22 6.21 11.69
C PHE A 97 15.45 7.71 11.92
N LEU A 98 16.01 8.42 10.92
CA LEU A 98 16.30 9.85 11.02
C LEU A 98 15.05 10.70 11.16
N ILE A 99 13.89 10.32 10.61
CA ILE A 99 12.61 11.01 10.86
C ILE A 99 12.32 11.04 12.37
N GLY A 100 12.55 9.93 13.07
CA GLY A 100 12.40 9.87 14.52
C GLY A 100 13.40 10.73 15.30
N CYS A 101 14.49 11.20 14.68
CA CYS A 101 15.52 12.01 15.31
C CYS A 101 15.35 13.52 15.05
N ILE A 102 14.45 13.93 14.14
CA ILE A 102 14.23 15.34 13.81
C ILE A 102 13.64 16.07 15.03
N PRO A 103 14.20 17.24 15.44
CA PRO A 103 13.57 18.10 16.43
C PRO A 103 12.21 18.64 15.93
N SER A 104 11.34 19.04 16.88
CA SER A 104 10.02 19.58 16.53
C SER A 104 10.12 20.95 15.84
N TYR A 105 9.01 21.37 15.21
CA TYR A 105 8.87 22.68 14.60
C TYR A 105 9.15 23.83 15.59
N GLU A 106 8.74 23.66 16.85
CA GLU A 106 9.00 24.64 17.91
C GLU A 106 10.50 24.89 18.17
N THR A 107 11.33 23.86 17.91
CA THR A 107 12.78 23.89 18.14
C THR A 107 13.57 24.47 16.97
N ILE A 108 13.27 24.00 15.74
CA ILE A 108 14.07 24.29 14.53
C ILE A 108 13.26 24.97 13.41
N GLY A 109 12.01 25.34 13.70
CA GLY A 109 11.15 26.06 12.76
C GLY A 109 10.97 25.33 11.44
N PHE A 110 11.03 26.09 10.33
CA PHE A 110 10.80 25.57 8.97
C PHE A 110 11.76 24.43 8.54
N LEU A 111 12.90 24.27 9.21
CA LEU A 111 13.79 23.13 8.95
C LEU A 111 13.15 21.80 9.28
N ALA A 112 12.22 21.72 10.24
CA ALA A 112 11.57 20.48 10.61
C ALA A 112 10.76 19.86 9.44
N PRO A 113 9.76 20.52 8.84
CA PRO A 113 9.02 19.97 7.71
C PRO A 113 9.91 19.76 6.48
N LEU A 114 10.92 20.62 6.26
CA LEU A 114 11.86 20.46 5.15
C LEU A 114 12.67 19.16 5.28
N LEU A 115 13.19 18.86 6.47
CA LEU A 115 13.95 17.63 6.72
C LEU A 115 13.07 16.40 6.58
N VAL A 116 11.83 16.45 7.11
CA VAL A 116 10.86 15.34 6.91
C VAL A 116 10.60 15.11 5.43
N LEU A 117 10.38 16.16 4.65
CA LEU A 117 10.16 16.07 3.20
C LEU A 117 11.37 15.44 2.48
N ILE A 118 12.59 15.93 2.78
CA ILE A 118 13.83 15.38 2.18
C ILE A 118 13.97 13.89 2.50
N LEU A 119 13.79 13.50 3.75
CA LEU A 119 13.88 12.10 4.16
C LEU A 119 12.79 11.25 3.49
N ARG A 120 11.58 11.77 3.33
CA ARG A 120 10.50 11.12 2.59
C ARG A 120 10.82 10.93 1.10
N LEU A 121 11.44 11.92 0.46
CA LEU A 121 11.90 11.79 -0.91
C LEU A 121 13.00 10.73 -1.03
N LEU A 122 13.96 10.67 -0.10
CA LEU A 122 15.01 9.64 -0.05
C LEU A 122 14.42 8.24 0.16
N GLN A 123 13.44 8.08 1.06
CA GLN A 123 12.70 6.84 1.22
C GLN A 123 12.01 6.43 -0.08
N GLY A 124 11.28 7.36 -0.71
CA GLY A 124 10.58 7.10 -1.97
C GLY A 124 11.53 6.66 -3.08
N LEU A 125 12.71 7.29 -3.20
CA LEU A 125 13.75 6.85 -4.14
C LEU A 125 14.22 5.42 -3.85
N ALA A 126 14.52 5.11 -2.58
CA ALA A 126 14.97 3.77 -2.17
C ALA A 126 13.91 2.70 -2.49
N LEU A 127 12.64 2.98 -2.17
CA LEU A 127 11.50 2.09 -2.42
C LEU A 127 11.33 1.78 -3.90
N GLY A 128 11.65 2.74 -4.79
CA GLY A 128 11.63 2.51 -6.23
C GLY A 128 12.57 1.39 -6.69
N GLY A 129 13.64 1.11 -5.94
CA GLY A 129 14.56 -0.01 -6.22
C GLY A 129 14.24 -1.30 -5.46
N GLU A 130 13.64 -1.22 -4.27
CA GLU A 130 13.53 -2.35 -3.36
C GLU A 130 12.72 -3.51 -3.94
N TYR A 131 11.49 -3.25 -4.38
CA TYR A 131 10.62 -4.32 -4.89
C TYR A 131 11.18 -5.02 -6.13
N GLY A 132 11.68 -4.25 -7.11
CA GLY A 132 12.29 -4.82 -8.31
C GLY A 132 13.50 -5.69 -7.99
N GLY A 133 14.30 -5.28 -7.00
CA GLY A 133 15.43 -6.05 -6.46
C GLY A 133 14.97 -7.36 -5.82
N ALA A 134 14.02 -7.29 -4.89
CA ALA A 134 13.48 -8.45 -4.19
C ALA A 134 12.87 -9.47 -5.17
N ALA A 135 12.00 -9.02 -6.07
CA ALA A 135 11.33 -9.85 -7.04
C ALA A 135 12.33 -10.55 -7.99
N THR A 136 13.29 -9.78 -8.54
CA THR A 136 14.33 -10.32 -9.43
C THR A 136 15.21 -11.34 -8.69
N TYR A 137 15.66 -10.98 -7.48
CA TYR A 137 16.55 -11.83 -6.71
C TYR A 137 15.91 -13.18 -6.35
N VAL A 138 14.67 -13.16 -5.83
CA VAL A 138 13.95 -14.41 -5.51
C VAL A 138 13.65 -15.23 -6.77
N ALA A 139 13.18 -14.59 -7.84
CA ALA A 139 12.84 -15.29 -9.07
C ALA A 139 14.06 -15.94 -9.77
N GLU A 140 15.25 -15.31 -9.66
CA GLU A 140 16.50 -15.82 -10.23
C GLU A 140 17.10 -16.99 -9.42
N HIS A 141 16.73 -17.12 -8.12
CA HIS A 141 17.10 -18.28 -7.29
C HIS A 141 16.03 -19.38 -7.29
N ALA A 142 14.80 -19.08 -7.72
CA ALA A 142 13.70 -20.02 -7.70
C ALA A 142 13.93 -21.17 -8.69
N PRO A 143 13.52 -22.42 -8.34
CA PRO A 143 13.53 -23.54 -9.26
C PRO A 143 12.68 -23.25 -10.51
N ALA A 144 13.06 -23.85 -11.63
CA ALA A 144 12.30 -23.74 -12.86
C ALA A 144 10.84 -24.21 -12.64
N GLY A 145 9.87 -23.43 -13.12
CA GLY A 145 8.46 -23.75 -12.99
C GLY A 145 7.82 -23.45 -11.63
N GLN A 146 8.56 -22.85 -10.68
CA GLN A 146 8.05 -22.50 -9.35
C GLN A 146 8.27 -21.03 -8.98
N LYS A 147 8.52 -20.17 -9.95
CA LYS A 147 8.80 -18.76 -9.70
C LYS A 147 7.60 -18.04 -9.07
N GLY A 148 6.37 -18.36 -9.51
CA GLY A 148 5.16 -17.78 -8.95
C GLY A 148 4.99 -18.11 -7.47
N TYR A 149 5.17 -19.38 -7.11
CA TYR A 149 5.13 -19.82 -5.71
C TYR A 149 6.15 -19.10 -4.84
N TRP A 150 7.41 -19.05 -5.27
CA TRP A 150 8.47 -18.49 -4.44
C TRP A 150 8.46 -16.96 -4.37
N THR A 151 8.11 -16.26 -5.45
CA THR A 151 8.01 -14.80 -5.44
C THR A 151 6.78 -14.29 -4.71
N SER A 152 5.70 -15.08 -4.63
CA SER A 152 4.48 -14.67 -3.92
C SER A 152 4.67 -14.54 -2.40
N TRP A 153 5.68 -15.19 -1.81
CA TRP A 153 6.05 -14.98 -0.42
C TRP A 153 6.42 -13.53 -0.11
N ILE A 154 7.01 -12.79 -1.07
CA ILE A 154 7.31 -11.37 -0.89
C ILE A 154 6.02 -10.57 -0.64
N GLN A 155 4.92 -10.95 -1.26
CA GLN A 155 3.66 -10.22 -1.16
C GLN A 155 3.02 -10.32 0.24
N THR A 156 3.34 -11.36 1.01
CA THR A 156 2.84 -11.50 2.39
C THR A 156 3.44 -10.47 3.34
N THR A 157 4.56 -9.84 2.95
CA THR A 157 5.30 -8.90 3.81
C THR A 157 4.54 -7.62 4.11
N ALA A 158 3.60 -7.22 3.24
CA ALA A 158 2.74 -6.06 3.49
C ALA A 158 1.89 -6.25 4.75
N THR A 159 1.23 -7.42 4.87
CA THR A 159 0.43 -7.74 6.04
C THR A 159 1.29 -7.88 7.29
N VAL A 160 2.46 -8.53 7.19
CA VAL A 160 3.39 -8.67 8.31
C VAL A 160 3.89 -7.31 8.78
N GLY A 161 4.24 -6.41 7.85
CA GLY A 161 4.67 -5.04 8.15
C GLY A 161 3.58 -4.24 8.88
N LEU A 162 2.33 -4.37 8.45
CA LEU A 162 1.18 -3.76 9.14
C LEU A 162 1.09 -4.22 10.59
N PHE A 163 1.07 -5.55 10.85
CA PHE A 163 0.94 -6.07 12.21
C PHE A 163 2.12 -5.69 13.09
N ILE A 164 3.36 -5.72 12.58
CA ILE A 164 4.53 -5.28 13.36
C ILE A 164 4.41 -3.79 13.69
N SER A 165 4.00 -2.94 12.75
CA SER A 165 3.82 -1.51 13.00
C SER A 165 2.79 -1.24 14.09
N LEU A 166 1.64 -1.92 14.02
CA LEU A 166 0.59 -1.81 15.04
C LEU A 166 1.06 -2.31 16.41
N MET A 167 1.75 -3.46 16.46
CA MET A 167 2.31 -3.99 17.71
C MET A 167 3.30 -3.02 18.36
N VAL A 168 4.21 -2.43 17.59
CA VAL A 168 5.18 -1.48 18.13
C VAL A 168 4.51 -0.22 18.63
N ILE A 169 3.53 0.33 17.90
CA ILE A 169 2.79 1.53 18.31
C ILE A 169 1.99 1.24 19.59
N LEU A 170 1.25 0.13 19.63
CA LEU A 170 0.45 -0.26 20.79
C LEU A 170 1.33 -0.56 22.02
N ALA A 171 2.42 -1.29 21.85
CA ALA A 171 3.38 -1.56 22.94
C ALA A 171 3.93 -0.26 23.50
N THR A 172 4.32 0.68 22.65
CA THR A 172 4.83 1.99 23.07
C THR A 172 3.77 2.79 23.85
N LYS A 173 2.52 2.80 23.38
CA LYS A 173 1.40 3.47 24.06
C LYS A 173 1.04 2.83 25.40
N ASN A 174 1.16 1.52 25.53
CA ASN A 174 0.83 0.79 26.75
C ASN A 174 1.92 0.94 27.83
N VAL A 175 3.19 1.11 27.41
CA VAL A 175 4.33 1.24 28.33
C VAL A 175 4.52 2.69 28.81
N LEU A 176 4.18 3.66 27.98
CA LEU A 176 4.35 5.09 28.28
C LEU A 176 3.02 5.73 28.66
N SER A 177 3.09 6.78 29.54
CA SER A 177 1.92 7.63 29.77
C SER A 177 1.55 8.40 28.47
N ALA A 178 0.30 8.90 28.40
CA ALA A 178 -0.14 9.68 27.24
C ALA A 178 0.74 10.91 27.00
N GLU A 179 1.17 11.59 28.10
CA GLU A 179 2.06 12.76 28.03
C GLU A 179 3.47 12.37 27.54
N ALA A 180 4.01 11.25 28.02
CA ALA A 180 5.31 10.74 27.59
C ALA A 180 5.26 10.29 26.12
N PHE A 181 4.18 9.63 25.70
CA PHE A 181 3.99 9.27 24.31
C PHE A 181 3.91 10.50 23.41
N ASP A 182 3.13 11.52 23.78
CA ASP A 182 3.03 12.76 23.01
C ASP A 182 4.36 13.53 22.96
N SER A 183 5.11 13.60 24.06
CA SER A 183 6.36 14.36 24.11
C SER A 183 7.48 13.72 23.27
N TRP A 184 7.76 12.44 23.45
CA TRP A 184 8.86 11.75 22.79
C TRP A 184 8.56 10.32 22.32
N GLY A 185 7.62 9.62 22.96
CA GLY A 185 7.36 8.20 22.74
C GLY A 185 6.92 7.87 21.31
N TRP A 186 6.29 8.79 20.59
CA TRP A 186 5.93 8.65 19.19
C TRP A 186 7.15 8.41 18.25
N ARG A 187 8.37 8.73 18.72
CA ARG A 187 9.64 8.52 18.00
C ARG A 187 10.08 7.05 18.02
N VAL A 188 9.68 6.29 19.04
CA VAL A 188 10.10 4.89 19.25
C VAL A 188 9.80 4.00 18.04
N PRO A 189 8.62 4.03 17.41
CA PRO A 189 8.38 3.26 16.18
C PRO A 189 9.38 3.56 15.07
N PHE A 190 9.81 4.81 14.91
CA PHE A 190 10.84 5.18 13.92
C PHE A 190 12.23 4.65 14.33
N TRP A 191 12.57 4.69 15.62
CA TRP A 191 13.87 4.18 16.10
C TRP A 191 13.98 2.66 16.01
N VAL A 192 12.88 1.92 16.16
CA VAL A 192 12.85 0.46 15.99
C VAL A 192 13.28 0.06 14.57
N SER A 193 13.06 0.91 13.57
CA SER A 193 13.49 0.64 12.19
C SER A 193 14.98 0.36 12.07
N ILE A 194 15.85 1.01 12.89
CA ILE A 194 17.30 0.77 12.82
C ILE A 194 17.68 -0.65 13.23
N VAL A 195 16.94 -1.22 14.19
CA VAL A 195 17.15 -2.63 14.61
C VAL A 195 16.76 -3.56 13.47
N MET A 196 15.60 -3.32 12.84
CA MET A 196 15.12 -4.11 11.70
C MET A 196 16.09 -4.01 10.51
N VAL A 197 16.60 -2.81 10.22
CA VAL A 197 17.61 -2.58 9.18
C VAL A 197 18.92 -3.30 9.52
N GLY A 198 19.36 -3.23 10.76
CA GLY A 198 20.56 -3.93 11.23
C GLY A 198 20.47 -5.45 11.01
N VAL A 199 19.36 -6.05 11.42
CA VAL A 199 19.08 -7.48 11.20
C VAL A 199 19.04 -7.81 9.71
N SER A 200 18.32 -7.02 8.92
CA SER A 200 18.22 -7.22 7.47
C SER A 200 19.58 -7.06 6.77
N TYR A 201 20.39 -6.09 7.19
CA TYR A 201 21.75 -5.89 6.69
C TYR A 201 22.64 -7.10 6.96
N LEU A 202 22.63 -7.64 8.19
CA LEU A 202 23.41 -8.81 8.56
C LEU A 202 23.02 -10.04 7.73
N ILE A 203 21.74 -10.23 7.49
CA ILE A 203 21.23 -11.31 6.63
C ILE A 203 21.72 -11.11 5.19
N ARG A 204 21.57 -9.91 4.63
CA ARG A 204 21.93 -9.59 3.23
C ARG A 204 23.44 -9.55 2.97
N LYS A 205 24.23 -9.18 3.95
CA LYS A 205 25.70 -9.18 3.84
C LYS A 205 26.22 -10.56 3.46
N ASN A 206 25.61 -11.61 4.03
CA ASN A 206 25.99 -13.00 3.83
C ASN A 206 25.27 -13.68 2.64
N MET A 207 24.53 -12.92 1.82
CA MET A 207 23.92 -13.44 0.60
C MET A 207 24.93 -13.47 -0.55
N ASP A 208 24.78 -14.44 -1.43
CA ASP A 208 25.49 -14.49 -2.69
C ASP A 208 24.81 -13.62 -3.74
N GLU A 209 25.55 -13.19 -4.77
CA GLU A 209 24.94 -12.53 -5.92
C GLU A 209 24.05 -13.52 -6.69
N SER A 210 23.03 -13.00 -7.40
CA SER A 210 22.16 -13.83 -8.22
C SER A 210 22.95 -14.74 -9.16
N PRO A 211 22.71 -16.07 -9.16
CA PRO A 211 23.45 -17.01 -10.00
C PRO A 211 23.28 -16.71 -11.49
N VAL A 212 22.09 -16.19 -11.89
CA VAL A 212 21.80 -15.81 -13.28
C VAL A 212 22.62 -14.58 -13.67
N PHE A 213 22.67 -13.57 -12.80
CA PHE A 213 23.46 -12.37 -13.04
C PHE A 213 24.97 -12.64 -12.98
N ALA A 214 25.43 -13.44 -12.02
CA ALA A 214 26.82 -13.83 -11.90
C ALA A 214 27.32 -14.56 -13.18
N LYS A 215 26.47 -15.43 -13.75
CA LYS A 215 26.75 -16.09 -15.02
C LYS A 215 26.83 -15.07 -16.18
N ALA A 216 25.83 -14.20 -16.32
CA ALA A 216 25.80 -13.16 -17.35
C ALA A 216 27.03 -12.24 -17.28
N LYS A 217 27.48 -11.89 -16.06
CA LYS A 217 28.68 -11.07 -15.85
C LYS A 217 29.97 -11.80 -16.27
N LYS A 218 30.07 -13.10 -16.00
CA LYS A 218 31.22 -13.92 -16.45
C LYS A 218 31.25 -14.08 -17.98
N GLU A 219 30.11 -14.17 -18.61
CA GLU A 219 29.96 -14.30 -20.06
C GLU A 219 30.04 -12.96 -20.81
N GLY A 220 30.15 -11.83 -20.08
CA GLY A 220 30.19 -10.49 -20.70
C GLY A 220 28.88 -10.06 -21.35
N THR A 221 27.74 -10.69 -21.00
CA THR A 221 26.42 -10.44 -21.58
C THR A 221 25.58 -9.42 -20.78
N THR A 222 26.20 -8.71 -19.83
CA THR A 222 25.55 -7.60 -19.09
C THR A 222 25.44 -6.35 -19.95
N SER A 223 24.42 -5.50 -19.69
CA SER A 223 24.24 -4.24 -20.41
C SER A 223 25.16 -3.15 -19.88
N ALA A 224 25.80 -2.41 -20.79
CA ALA A 224 26.55 -1.20 -20.45
C ALA A 224 25.63 0.00 -20.18
N ASN A 225 24.45 0.03 -20.82
CA ASN A 225 23.46 1.10 -20.63
C ASN A 225 22.03 0.54 -20.60
N PRO A 226 21.61 -0.03 -19.45
CA PRO A 226 20.29 -0.66 -19.30
C PRO A 226 19.12 0.29 -19.64
N LEU A 227 19.21 1.58 -19.29
CA LEU A 227 18.17 2.57 -19.62
C LEU A 227 17.97 2.73 -21.12
N LYS A 228 19.07 2.89 -21.88
CA LYS A 228 19.01 3.03 -23.34
C LYS A 228 18.49 1.74 -23.99
N GLU A 229 18.91 0.58 -23.50
CA GLU A 229 18.41 -0.69 -24.01
C GLU A 229 16.94 -0.93 -23.66
N SER A 230 16.48 -0.54 -22.48
CA SER A 230 15.08 -0.72 -22.04
C SER A 230 14.13 0.22 -22.77
N PHE A 231 14.48 1.50 -22.89
CA PHE A 231 13.56 2.56 -23.35
C PHE A 231 13.89 3.11 -24.73
N GLY A 232 15.13 3.06 -25.17
CA GLY A 232 15.57 3.49 -26.51
C GLY A 232 15.33 2.44 -27.59
N ASN A 233 15.26 1.17 -27.25
CA ASN A 233 14.93 0.10 -28.20
C ASN A 233 13.41 -0.07 -28.28
N ARG A 234 12.83 0.15 -29.46
CA ARG A 234 11.37 0.04 -29.70
C ARG A 234 10.78 -1.31 -29.30
N TYR A 235 11.53 -2.39 -29.49
CA TYR A 235 11.11 -3.74 -29.12
C TYR A 235 10.99 -3.87 -27.59
N ASN A 236 12.01 -3.49 -26.84
CA ASN A 236 11.99 -3.56 -25.37
C ASN A 236 10.96 -2.58 -24.78
N LEU A 237 10.86 -1.36 -25.33
CA LEU A 237 9.87 -0.37 -24.91
C LEU A 237 8.44 -0.89 -25.05
N LYS A 238 8.14 -1.62 -26.13
CA LYS A 238 6.83 -2.28 -26.31
C LYS A 238 6.49 -3.16 -25.11
N PHE A 239 7.44 -3.97 -24.62
CA PHE A 239 7.21 -4.85 -23.47
C PHE A 239 7.07 -4.07 -22.16
N VAL A 240 7.81 -2.98 -21.98
CA VAL A 240 7.65 -2.07 -20.82
C VAL A 240 6.24 -1.47 -20.82
N LEU A 241 5.74 -1.00 -21.97
CA LEU A 241 4.38 -0.47 -22.09
C LEU A 241 3.32 -1.57 -21.90
N LEU A 242 3.54 -2.79 -22.40
CA LEU A 242 2.66 -3.93 -22.17
C LEU A 242 2.65 -4.35 -20.68
N ALA A 243 3.79 -4.31 -20.00
CA ALA A 243 3.86 -4.54 -18.57
C ALA A 243 3.05 -3.48 -17.80
N LEU A 244 3.15 -2.20 -18.20
CA LEU A 244 2.40 -1.11 -17.58
C LEU A 244 0.90 -1.22 -17.86
N PHE A 245 0.51 -1.15 -19.12
CA PHE A 245 -0.89 -1.03 -19.53
C PHE A 245 -1.65 -2.36 -19.56
N GLY A 246 -0.95 -3.49 -19.71
CA GLY A 246 -1.57 -4.81 -19.75
C GLY A 246 -1.49 -5.61 -18.45
N ALA A 247 -0.79 -5.10 -17.41
CA ALA A 247 -0.66 -5.82 -16.15
C ALA A 247 -0.64 -4.89 -14.93
N THR A 248 0.36 -3.99 -14.79
CA THR A 248 0.64 -3.34 -13.52
C THR A 248 -0.32 -2.21 -13.17
N MET A 249 -0.86 -1.45 -14.15
CA MET A 249 -1.85 -0.42 -13.83
C MET A 249 -3.16 -1.03 -13.31
N GLY A 250 -3.61 -2.16 -13.90
CA GLY A 250 -4.80 -2.88 -13.42
C GLY A 250 -4.55 -3.52 -12.06
N GLN A 251 -3.37 -4.12 -11.87
CA GLN A 251 -2.97 -4.67 -10.57
C GLN A 251 -2.93 -3.57 -9.50
N GLY A 252 -2.38 -2.39 -9.81
CA GLY A 252 -2.30 -1.27 -8.87
C GLY A 252 -3.67 -0.76 -8.43
N VAL A 253 -4.62 -0.58 -9.36
CA VAL A 253 -5.96 -0.13 -9.00
C VAL A 253 -6.76 -1.20 -8.25
N VAL A 254 -6.62 -2.48 -8.60
CA VAL A 254 -7.30 -3.57 -7.87
C VAL A 254 -6.77 -3.66 -6.44
N TRP A 255 -5.45 -3.57 -6.27
CA TRP A 255 -4.81 -3.59 -4.95
C TRP A 255 -5.27 -2.40 -4.07
N CYS A 256 -5.24 -1.19 -4.62
CA CYS A 256 -5.69 0.00 -3.90
C CYS A 256 -7.19 -0.03 -3.56
N THR A 257 -8.03 -0.52 -4.47
CA THR A 257 -9.49 -0.58 -4.24
C THR A 257 -9.84 -1.55 -3.13
N GLY A 258 -9.24 -2.75 -3.14
CA GLY A 258 -9.58 -3.81 -2.18
C GLY A 258 -9.05 -3.59 -0.77
N GLN A 259 -8.18 -2.60 -0.56
CA GLN A 259 -7.57 -2.32 0.75
C GLN A 259 -7.76 -0.84 1.15
N PHE A 260 -7.06 0.08 0.52
CA PHE A 260 -7.05 1.48 0.94
C PHE A 260 -8.35 2.21 0.65
N TYR A 261 -8.92 2.00 -0.54
CA TYR A 261 -10.20 2.64 -0.85
C TYR A 261 -11.34 2.00 -0.04
N ALA A 262 -11.34 0.69 0.17
CA ALA A 262 -12.31 0.04 1.04
C ALA A 262 -12.26 0.61 2.47
N MET A 263 -11.06 0.78 3.03
CA MET A 263 -10.86 1.42 4.33
C MET A 263 -11.39 2.86 4.33
N SER A 264 -10.99 3.67 3.35
CA SER A 264 -11.44 5.06 3.23
C SER A 264 -12.95 5.16 3.07
N PHE A 265 -13.54 4.30 2.24
CA PHE A 265 -14.98 4.23 2.00
C PHE A 265 -15.77 3.94 3.29
N MET A 266 -15.34 2.94 4.06
CA MET A 266 -15.97 2.62 5.34
C MET A 266 -15.88 3.78 6.34
N LYS A 267 -14.72 4.47 6.42
CA LYS A 267 -14.53 5.60 7.35
C LYS A 267 -15.25 6.87 6.91
N THR A 268 -15.27 7.21 5.62
CA THR A 268 -15.70 8.54 5.14
C THR A 268 -17.08 8.55 4.47
N VAL A 269 -17.48 7.46 3.84
CA VAL A 269 -18.78 7.35 3.14
C VAL A 269 -19.80 6.65 4.02
N MET A 270 -19.39 5.54 4.65
CA MET A 270 -20.26 4.78 5.57
C MET A 270 -20.21 5.32 7.01
N ASN A 271 -19.26 6.19 7.33
CA ASN A 271 -19.04 6.78 8.66
C ASN A 271 -18.87 5.74 9.79
N VAL A 272 -18.33 4.57 9.49
CA VAL A 272 -18.03 3.55 10.49
C VAL A 272 -16.88 4.01 11.38
N ASP A 273 -16.92 3.67 12.66
CA ASP A 273 -15.86 3.99 13.62
C ASP A 273 -14.50 3.52 13.12
N SER A 274 -13.51 4.40 13.21
CA SER A 274 -12.18 4.16 12.65
C SER A 274 -11.48 2.96 13.27
N SER A 275 -11.68 2.70 14.56
CA SER A 275 -11.07 1.58 15.28
C SER A 275 -11.68 0.23 14.82
N GLN A 276 -13.01 0.20 14.63
CA GLN A 276 -13.68 -0.96 14.05
C GLN A 276 -13.22 -1.23 12.62
N VAL A 277 -13.11 -0.19 11.77
CA VAL A 277 -12.62 -0.34 10.39
C VAL A 277 -11.20 -0.89 10.35
N ASP A 278 -10.30 -0.39 11.20
CA ASP A 278 -8.92 -0.85 11.22
C ASP A 278 -8.81 -2.32 11.67
N SER A 279 -9.61 -2.73 12.67
CA SER A 279 -9.69 -4.13 13.14
C SER A 279 -10.24 -5.05 12.05
N LEU A 280 -11.34 -4.66 11.43
CA LEU A 280 -12.04 -5.38 10.38
C LEU A 280 -11.12 -5.60 9.16
N LEU A 281 -10.45 -4.54 8.72
CA LEU A 281 -9.48 -4.62 7.61
C LEU A 281 -8.31 -5.54 7.98
N GLY A 282 -7.78 -5.42 9.20
CA GLY A 282 -6.71 -6.28 9.69
C GLY A 282 -7.08 -7.77 9.65
N ILE A 283 -8.28 -8.13 10.11
CA ILE A 283 -8.77 -9.51 10.08
C ILE A 283 -8.94 -10.01 8.64
N ALA A 284 -9.55 -9.20 7.75
CA ALA A 284 -9.73 -9.56 6.35
C ALA A 284 -8.39 -9.79 5.64
N LEU A 285 -7.40 -8.94 5.90
CA LEU A 285 -6.04 -9.08 5.36
C LEU A 285 -5.33 -10.32 5.92
N LEU A 286 -5.48 -10.62 7.22
CA LEU A 286 -4.89 -11.80 7.84
C LEU A 286 -5.40 -13.08 7.19
N ILE A 287 -6.72 -13.19 7.00
CA ILE A 287 -7.35 -14.34 6.35
C ILE A 287 -6.98 -14.41 4.87
N GLY A 288 -6.87 -13.27 4.20
CA GLY A 288 -6.54 -13.20 2.76
C GLY A 288 -5.08 -13.45 2.42
N THR A 289 -4.15 -13.15 3.33
CA THR A 289 -2.70 -13.23 3.06
C THR A 289 -2.20 -14.59 2.55
N PRO A 290 -2.64 -15.76 3.06
CA PRO A 290 -2.24 -17.06 2.52
C PRO A 290 -2.56 -17.25 1.03
N PHE A 291 -3.59 -16.59 0.52
CA PHE A 291 -4.01 -16.72 -0.87
C PHE A 291 -3.02 -16.08 -1.87
N PHE A 292 -2.14 -15.17 -1.45
CA PHE A 292 -1.02 -14.76 -2.29
C PHE A 292 -0.18 -15.95 -2.73
N ILE A 293 0.11 -16.85 -1.79
CA ILE A 293 0.92 -18.05 -2.02
C ILE A 293 0.14 -19.05 -2.87
N VAL A 294 -1.15 -19.24 -2.57
CA VAL A 294 -2.04 -20.14 -3.33
C VAL A 294 -2.11 -19.72 -4.80
N PHE A 295 -2.40 -18.45 -5.08
CA PHE A 295 -2.49 -17.97 -6.45
C PHE A 295 -1.12 -17.82 -7.12
N GLY A 296 -0.07 -17.54 -6.37
CA GLY A 296 1.31 -17.63 -6.86
C GLY A 296 1.64 -19.04 -7.37
N TRP A 297 1.37 -20.05 -6.55
CA TRP A 297 1.53 -21.46 -6.93
C TRP A 297 0.61 -21.89 -8.08
N LEU A 298 -0.66 -21.51 -8.05
CA LEU A 298 -1.62 -21.84 -9.10
C LEU A 298 -1.17 -21.22 -10.44
N SER A 299 -0.58 -20.01 -10.40
CA SER A 299 -0.07 -19.34 -11.60
C SER A 299 1.10 -20.07 -12.26
N ASP A 300 1.87 -20.87 -11.51
CA ASP A 300 2.92 -21.71 -12.06
C ASP A 300 2.35 -22.84 -12.92
N LYS A 301 1.13 -23.30 -12.63
CA LYS A 301 0.45 -24.42 -13.32
C LYS A 301 -0.44 -23.95 -14.47
N VAL A 302 -1.29 -22.95 -14.22
CA VAL A 302 -2.30 -22.46 -15.16
C VAL A 302 -1.74 -21.39 -16.09
N GLY A 303 -0.74 -20.64 -15.63
CA GLY A 303 -0.13 -19.50 -16.30
C GLY A 303 -0.45 -18.18 -15.62
N ARG A 304 0.56 -17.29 -15.55
CA ARG A 304 0.51 -16.00 -14.85
C ARG A 304 -0.64 -15.13 -15.35
N LYS A 305 -0.70 -14.96 -16.67
CA LYS A 305 -1.69 -14.12 -17.34
C LYS A 305 -3.12 -14.47 -16.93
N TYR A 306 -3.48 -15.74 -16.96
CA TYR A 306 -4.87 -16.15 -16.75
C TYR A 306 -5.35 -15.89 -15.33
N ILE A 307 -4.50 -16.14 -14.32
CA ILE A 307 -4.85 -15.85 -12.93
C ILE A 307 -5.03 -14.35 -12.71
N MET A 308 -4.09 -13.53 -13.22
CA MET A 308 -4.15 -12.08 -13.09
C MET A 308 -5.37 -11.49 -13.81
N MET A 309 -5.61 -11.89 -15.06
CA MET A 309 -6.74 -11.39 -15.84
C MET A 309 -8.07 -11.82 -15.23
N PHE A 310 -8.17 -13.05 -14.72
CA PHE A 310 -9.37 -13.51 -14.04
C PHE A 310 -9.66 -12.71 -12.77
N GLY A 311 -8.64 -12.40 -11.95
CA GLY A 311 -8.78 -11.52 -10.79
C GLY A 311 -9.25 -10.12 -11.17
N MET A 312 -8.72 -9.53 -12.25
CA MET A 312 -9.18 -8.23 -12.77
C MET A 312 -10.64 -8.30 -13.25
N LEU A 313 -11.02 -9.36 -13.96
CA LEU A 313 -12.39 -9.55 -14.43
C LEU A 313 -13.38 -9.62 -13.27
N LEU A 314 -13.05 -10.38 -12.22
CA LEU A 314 -13.88 -10.44 -11.02
C LEU A 314 -14.00 -9.07 -10.35
N ALA A 315 -12.91 -8.30 -10.25
CA ALA A 315 -12.93 -6.95 -9.71
C ALA A 315 -13.86 -6.03 -10.53
N ILE A 316 -13.75 -6.05 -11.86
CA ILE A 316 -14.59 -5.25 -12.75
C ILE A 316 -16.09 -5.56 -12.56
N LEU A 317 -16.43 -6.84 -12.45
CA LEU A 317 -17.83 -7.28 -12.34
C LEU A 317 -18.41 -7.06 -10.95
N PHE A 318 -17.61 -7.28 -9.89
CA PHE A 318 -18.14 -7.39 -8.53
C PHE A 318 -17.88 -6.18 -7.63
N TYR A 319 -17.04 -5.20 -8.01
CA TYR A 319 -16.82 -4.04 -7.14
C TYR A 319 -18.12 -3.27 -6.84
N ARG A 320 -18.91 -2.92 -7.85
CA ARG A 320 -20.17 -2.19 -7.61
C ARG A 320 -21.16 -2.95 -6.73
N PRO A 321 -21.48 -4.24 -6.99
CA PRO A 321 -22.29 -5.05 -6.09
C PRO A 321 -21.76 -5.12 -4.64
N ILE A 322 -20.45 -5.36 -4.47
CA ILE A 322 -19.83 -5.49 -3.15
C ILE A 322 -19.95 -4.17 -2.38
N TYR A 323 -19.59 -3.04 -2.98
CA TYR A 323 -19.66 -1.73 -2.32
C TYR A 323 -21.10 -1.30 -2.02
N LYS A 324 -22.08 -1.70 -2.86
CA LYS A 324 -23.49 -1.52 -2.57
C LYS A 324 -23.92 -2.33 -1.35
N MET A 325 -23.50 -3.59 -1.26
CA MET A 325 -23.77 -4.42 -0.08
C MET A 325 -23.12 -3.83 1.18
N MET A 326 -21.85 -3.38 1.09
CA MET A 326 -21.17 -2.72 2.21
C MET A 326 -21.93 -1.50 2.69
N TYR A 327 -22.33 -0.60 1.78
CA TYR A 327 -23.07 0.61 2.13
C TYR A 327 -24.40 0.30 2.81
N ASN A 328 -25.17 -0.66 2.29
CA ASN A 328 -26.45 -1.06 2.86
C ASN A 328 -26.32 -1.66 4.26
N THR A 329 -25.19 -2.26 4.61
CA THR A 329 -24.96 -2.84 5.94
C THR A 329 -25.00 -1.79 7.05
N THR A 330 -24.60 -0.54 6.75
CA THR A 330 -24.60 0.56 7.73
C THR A 330 -25.74 1.53 7.55
N ASP A 331 -26.64 1.30 6.60
CA ASP A 331 -27.80 2.17 6.38
C ASP A 331 -28.80 2.03 7.53
N VAL A 332 -28.78 3.01 8.42
CA VAL A 332 -29.65 3.06 9.60
C VAL A 332 -31.15 3.20 9.26
N SER A 333 -31.50 3.55 8.00
CA SER A 333 -32.88 3.65 7.56
C SER A 333 -33.62 2.29 7.56
N TYR A 334 -32.86 1.20 7.47
CA TYR A 334 -33.38 -0.17 7.54
C TYR A 334 -33.35 -0.75 8.97
N LYS A 335 -32.88 -0.01 9.97
CA LYS A 335 -32.72 -0.46 11.34
C LYS A 335 -33.80 0.14 12.24
N THR A 336 -34.27 -0.61 13.25
CA THR A 336 -35.30 -0.13 14.19
C THR A 336 -34.64 0.56 15.37
N GLU A 337 -34.89 1.87 15.54
CA GLU A 337 -34.37 2.69 16.63
C GLU A 337 -35.05 2.33 17.96
N ILE A 338 -34.30 2.19 19.05
CA ILE A 338 -34.77 2.09 20.42
C ILE A 338 -34.91 3.51 20.98
N VAL A 339 -36.06 4.12 20.82
CA VAL A 339 -36.30 5.56 21.14
C VAL A 339 -35.98 5.87 22.59
N GLU A 340 -36.23 4.92 23.53
CA GLU A 340 -35.95 5.08 24.95
C GLU A 340 -34.46 5.22 25.30
N GLN A 341 -33.56 4.77 24.39
CA GLN A 341 -32.11 4.87 24.52
C GLN A 341 -31.51 6.04 23.73
N THR A 342 -32.33 6.84 23.08
CA THR A 342 -31.88 8.03 22.41
C THR A 342 -31.54 9.10 23.41
N SER A 343 -30.30 9.59 23.39
CA SER A 343 -29.80 10.62 24.30
C SER A 343 -29.26 11.82 23.55
N GLN A 344 -29.46 13.01 24.09
CA GLN A 344 -28.89 14.24 23.60
C GLN A 344 -28.08 14.92 24.71
N LYS A 345 -26.81 15.19 24.45
CA LYS A 345 -25.91 15.89 25.37
C LYS A 345 -25.44 17.18 24.72
N ILE A 346 -25.56 18.30 25.47
CA ILE A 346 -25.09 19.60 25.02
C ILE A 346 -23.94 20.03 25.93
N GLU A 347 -22.78 20.27 25.35
CA GLU A 347 -21.58 20.71 26.05
C GLU A 347 -21.08 22.02 25.47
N LYS A 348 -20.59 22.92 26.36
CA LYS A 348 -19.87 24.11 25.92
C LYS A 348 -18.37 23.89 26.02
N ALA A 349 -17.66 24.03 24.92
CA ALA A 349 -16.21 23.95 24.88
C ALA A 349 -15.58 25.24 25.50
N LYS A 350 -14.28 25.17 25.81
CA LYS A 350 -13.54 26.32 26.43
C LYS A 350 -13.53 27.60 25.57
N ASN A 351 -13.72 27.48 24.28
CA ASN A 351 -13.80 28.56 23.29
C ASN A 351 -15.24 29.08 23.04
N ASN A 352 -16.20 28.76 23.91
CA ASN A 352 -17.64 29.04 23.78
C ASN A 352 -18.36 28.33 22.59
N ASP A 353 -17.75 27.41 21.92
CA ASP A 353 -18.46 26.56 20.94
C ASP A 353 -19.47 25.67 21.65
N VAL A 354 -20.61 25.44 21.01
CA VAL A 354 -21.65 24.54 21.51
C VAL A 354 -21.54 23.22 20.77
N ILE A 355 -21.28 22.15 21.49
CA ILE A 355 -21.23 20.78 20.93
C ILE A 355 -22.52 20.04 21.36
N THR A 356 -23.33 19.72 20.38
CA THR A 356 -24.52 18.89 20.57
C THR A 356 -24.20 17.48 20.10
N THR A 357 -24.24 16.49 21.00
CA THR A 357 -24.05 15.06 20.67
C THR A 357 -25.39 14.36 20.79
N ILE A 358 -25.85 13.75 19.68
CA ILE A 358 -27.05 12.91 19.62
C ILE A 358 -26.56 11.47 19.50
N SER A 359 -26.98 10.61 20.41
CA SER A 359 -26.66 9.17 20.38
C SER A 359 -27.94 8.37 20.25
N LYS A 360 -28.02 7.49 19.24
CA LYS A 360 -29.14 6.60 18.99
C LYS A 360 -28.66 5.15 19.03
N THR A 361 -29.47 4.28 19.61
CA THR A 361 -29.20 2.85 19.67
C THR A 361 -30.28 2.11 18.89
N TYR A 362 -29.90 1.09 18.13
CA TYR A 362 -30.78 0.27 17.32
C TYR A 362 -30.94 -1.13 17.92
N THR A 363 -32.03 -1.81 17.60
CA THR A 363 -32.37 -3.14 18.15
C THR A 363 -31.35 -4.22 17.83
N ASP A 364 -30.56 -4.05 16.80
CA ASP A 364 -29.47 -4.95 16.40
C ASP A 364 -28.14 -4.68 17.13
N GLY A 365 -28.09 -3.68 18.02
CA GLY A 365 -26.88 -3.27 18.74
C GLY A 365 -26.04 -2.21 18.04
N THR A 366 -26.43 -1.74 16.83
CA THR A 366 -25.78 -0.62 16.15
C THR A 366 -25.99 0.66 16.93
N THR A 367 -24.96 1.52 17.02
CA THR A 367 -25.09 2.87 17.60
C THR A 367 -24.72 3.93 16.58
N TYR A 368 -25.53 5.00 16.54
CA TYR A 368 -25.32 6.16 15.68
C TYR A 368 -25.04 7.37 16.56
N ILE A 369 -23.90 8.02 16.34
CA ILE A 369 -23.48 9.20 17.10
C ILE A 369 -23.30 10.36 16.14
N GLU A 370 -24.09 11.41 16.30
CA GLU A 370 -23.95 12.66 15.56
C GLU A 370 -23.43 13.75 16.51
N LYS A 371 -22.31 14.36 16.16
CA LYS A 371 -21.75 15.51 16.85
C LYS A 371 -21.89 16.75 15.97
N LYS A 372 -22.69 17.71 16.41
CA LYS A 372 -22.84 19.01 15.78
C LYS A 372 -22.10 20.06 16.62
N THR A 373 -21.12 20.71 16.03
CA THR A 373 -20.36 21.82 16.65
C THR A 373 -20.82 23.13 16.02
N ASP A 374 -21.41 23.99 16.83
CA ASP A 374 -21.79 25.36 16.46
C ASP A 374 -20.68 26.28 17.01
N PHE A 375 -19.88 26.87 16.10
CA PHE A 375 -18.73 27.71 16.45
C PHE A 375 -19.19 29.10 16.89
N ALA A 376 -18.68 29.58 18.05
CA ALA A 376 -19.04 30.88 18.60
C ALA A 376 -18.68 32.05 17.66
N ASP A 377 -17.54 31.94 16.95
CA ASP A 377 -16.99 33.01 16.10
C ASP A 377 -17.41 32.94 14.64
N LYS A 378 -18.03 31.83 14.21
CA LYS A 378 -18.39 31.57 12.80
C LYS A 378 -19.85 31.15 12.73
N LYS A 379 -20.65 31.84 11.90
CA LYS A 379 -22.01 31.41 11.55
C LYS A 379 -22.04 30.07 10.78
N LYS A 380 -21.11 29.15 11.05
CA LYS A 380 -21.01 27.84 10.44
C LYS A 380 -21.10 26.76 11.51
N SER A 381 -21.96 25.79 11.32
CA SER A 381 -21.98 24.54 12.09
C SER A 381 -21.29 23.44 11.30
N GLN A 382 -20.57 22.58 12.01
CA GLN A 382 -19.97 21.37 11.46
C GLN A 382 -20.66 20.17 12.10
N SER A 383 -21.15 19.21 11.29
CA SER A 383 -21.68 17.95 11.77
C SER A 383 -20.75 16.80 11.36
N SER A 384 -20.51 15.87 12.28
CA SER A 384 -19.80 14.61 12.03
C SER A 384 -20.66 13.47 12.54
N VAL A 385 -20.74 12.39 11.75
CA VAL A 385 -21.45 11.17 12.08
C VAL A 385 -20.46 10.05 12.30
N THR A 386 -20.69 9.23 13.33
CA THR A 386 -19.95 7.99 13.59
C THR A 386 -20.93 6.86 13.87
N ILE A 387 -20.78 5.74 13.19
CA ILE A 387 -21.61 4.55 13.36
C ILE A 387 -20.73 3.44 13.94
N ASN A 388 -21.09 2.94 15.12
CA ASN A 388 -20.53 1.70 15.64
C ASN A 388 -21.44 0.55 15.21
N ILE A 389 -20.91 -0.34 14.41
CA ILE A 389 -21.65 -1.47 13.86
C ILE A 389 -21.71 -2.62 14.86
N ASN A 390 -22.75 -3.42 14.77
CA ASN A 390 -22.90 -4.65 15.55
C ASN A 390 -21.99 -5.77 15.00
N SER A 391 -21.80 -6.84 15.79
CA SER A 391 -20.91 -7.95 15.42
C SER A 391 -21.35 -8.70 14.16
N GLY A 392 -22.64 -8.76 13.83
CA GLY A 392 -23.13 -9.41 12.61
C GLY A 392 -22.74 -8.64 11.36
N ASP A 393 -22.93 -7.32 11.39
CA ASP A 393 -22.54 -6.41 10.33
C ASP A 393 -20.99 -6.37 10.17
N GLU A 394 -20.26 -6.43 11.29
CA GLU A 394 -18.80 -6.49 11.29
C GLU A 394 -18.29 -7.72 10.52
N TRP A 395 -18.81 -8.92 10.81
CA TRP A 395 -18.44 -10.12 10.08
C TRP A 395 -18.87 -10.09 8.60
N THR A 396 -20.00 -9.45 8.29
CA THR A 396 -20.44 -9.24 6.92
C THR A 396 -19.44 -8.36 6.16
N LEU A 397 -19.00 -7.25 6.76
CA LEU A 397 -18.01 -6.37 6.16
C LEU A 397 -16.64 -7.04 6.05
N ILE A 398 -16.20 -7.82 7.07
CA ILE A 398 -14.97 -8.63 6.99
C ILE A 398 -15.02 -9.55 5.77
N PHE A 399 -16.13 -10.25 5.57
CA PHE A 399 -16.31 -11.16 4.43
C PHE A 399 -16.28 -10.40 3.07
N LEU A 400 -16.97 -9.27 2.96
CA LEU A 400 -17.01 -8.47 1.74
C LEU A 400 -15.63 -7.87 1.41
N VAL A 401 -14.88 -7.43 2.40
CA VAL A 401 -13.50 -6.98 2.23
C VAL A 401 -12.58 -8.16 1.88
N PHE A 402 -12.74 -9.31 2.54
CA PHE A 402 -11.97 -10.52 2.22
C PHE A 402 -12.13 -10.95 0.76
N ILE A 403 -13.35 -10.91 0.18
CA ILE A 403 -13.57 -11.19 -1.24
C ILE A 403 -12.75 -10.23 -2.12
N GLN A 404 -12.72 -8.95 -1.78
CA GLN A 404 -11.90 -7.98 -2.52
C GLN A 404 -10.41 -8.29 -2.39
N VAL A 405 -9.96 -8.68 -1.18
CA VAL A 405 -8.57 -9.14 -0.95
C VAL A 405 -8.25 -10.38 -1.78
N LEU A 406 -9.19 -11.30 -1.99
CA LEU A 406 -8.98 -12.43 -2.92
C LEU A 406 -8.69 -11.95 -4.34
N PHE A 407 -9.43 -10.95 -4.85
CA PHE A 407 -9.14 -10.36 -6.17
C PHE A 407 -7.73 -9.77 -6.20
N VAL A 408 -7.34 -9.07 -5.13
CA VAL A 408 -5.98 -8.54 -4.96
C VAL A 408 -4.95 -9.66 -5.03
N THR A 409 -5.15 -10.76 -4.30
CA THR A 409 -4.18 -11.87 -4.27
C THR A 409 -4.03 -12.57 -5.62
N MET A 410 -5.11 -12.62 -6.43
CA MET A 410 -5.05 -13.15 -7.78
C MET A 410 -4.23 -12.29 -8.73
N VAL A 411 -4.35 -10.97 -8.66
CA VAL A 411 -3.59 -10.07 -9.55
C VAL A 411 -2.18 -9.82 -9.05
N TYR A 412 -1.96 -9.80 -7.73
CA TYR A 412 -0.70 -9.40 -7.14
C TYR A 412 0.22 -10.58 -6.80
N GLY A 413 -0.32 -11.77 -6.49
CA GLY A 413 0.48 -12.97 -6.21
C GLY A 413 1.43 -13.33 -7.36
N PRO A 414 0.96 -13.43 -8.61
CA PRO A 414 1.80 -13.79 -9.76
C PRO A 414 2.66 -12.65 -10.33
N ILE A 415 2.40 -11.37 -9.99
CA ILE A 415 2.95 -10.20 -10.72
C ILE A 415 4.47 -10.17 -10.76
N ALA A 416 5.14 -10.53 -9.66
CA ALA A 416 6.59 -10.53 -9.58
C ALA A 416 7.22 -11.53 -10.56
N ALA A 417 6.72 -12.77 -10.57
CA ALA A 417 7.17 -13.79 -11.52
C ALA A 417 6.86 -13.40 -12.96
N PHE A 418 5.68 -12.84 -13.21
CA PHE A 418 5.26 -12.36 -14.53
C PHE A 418 6.23 -11.30 -15.08
N LEU A 419 6.52 -10.27 -14.30
CA LEU A 419 7.42 -9.19 -14.71
C LEU A 419 8.86 -9.68 -14.93
N VAL A 420 9.37 -10.54 -14.04
CA VAL A 420 10.72 -11.11 -14.18
C VAL A 420 10.85 -11.98 -15.43
N GLU A 421 9.80 -12.75 -15.77
CA GLU A 421 9.79 -13.62 -16.96
C GLU A 421 9.64 -12.82 -18.27
N MET A 422 9.12 -11.61 -18.20
CA MET A 422 8.87 -10.75 -19.37
C MET A 422 10.16 -10.13 -19.94
N PHE A 423 11.19 -9.95 -19.11
CA PHE A 423 12.40 -9.21 -19.48
C PHE A 423 13.69 -10.07 -19.45
N PRO A 424 14.62 -9.86 -20.40
CA PRO A 424 15.91 -10.53 -20.41
C PRO A 424 16.77 -10.08 -19.21
N THR A 425 17.64 -10.96 -18.73
CA THR A 425 18.45 -10.76 -17.52
C THR A 425 19.23 -9.45 -17.52
N LYS A 426 19.77 -9.04 -18.67
CA LYS A 426 20.64 -7.86 -18.82
C LYS A 426 19.97 -6.50 -18.56
N ILE A 427 18.62 -6.42 -18.70
CA ILE A 427 17.84 -5.18 -18.48
C ILE A 427 16.62 -5.42 -17.57
N ARG A 428 16.54 -6.58 -16.96
CA ARG A 428 15.37 -7.05 -16.22
C ARG A 428 14.96 -6.11 -15.09
N TYR A 429 15.91 -5.75 -14.26
CA TYR A 429 15.64 -4.90 -13.10
C TYR A 429 15.16 -3.50 -13.54
N THR A 430 15.85 -2.88 -14.48
CA THR A 430 15.49 -1.58 -15.04
C THR A 430 14.10 -1.61 -15.69
N SER A 431 13.85 -2.61 -16.55
CA SER A 431 12.64 -2.68 -17.37
C SER A 431 11.38 -3.02 -16.57
N MET A 432 11.49 -3.82 -15.50
CA MET A 432 10.32 -4.22 -14.71
C MET A 432 9.96 -3.21 -13.61
N SER A 433 10.95 -2.50 -13.06
CA SER A 433 10.73 -1.61 -11.91
C SER A 433 9.88 -0.40 -12.29
N LEU A 434 10.12 0.23 -13.44
CA LEU A 434 9.38 1.42 -13.85
C LEU A 434 7.87 1.15 -14.03
N PRO A 435 7.42 0.17 -14.84
CA PRO A 435 5.99 -0.09 -14.99
C PRO A 435 5.32 -0.50 -13.69
N TYR A 436 6.02 -1.22 -12.81
CA TYR A 436 5.50 -1.57 -11.50
C TYR A 436 5.22 -0.33 -10.64
N HIS A 437 6.19 0.59 -10.52
CA HIS A 437 6.02 1.78 -9.69
C HIS A 437 5.09 2.83 -10.30
N VAL A 438 5.02 2.94 -11.62
CA VAL A 438 4.01 3.79 -12.29
C VAL A 438 2.61 3.21 -12.10
N GLY A 439 2.44 1.90 -12.28
CA GLY A 439 1.16 1.21 -12.09
C GLY A 439 0.62 1.36 -10.67
N ASN A 440 1.44 1.04 -9.66
CA ASN A 440 1.04 1.13 -8.26
C ASN A 440 1.04 2.56 -7.72
N GLY A 441 2.04 3.37 -8.05
CA GLY A 441 2.22 4.71 -7.50
C GLY A 441 1.29 5.75 -8.13
N ILE A 442 1.15 5.75 -9.45
CA ILE A 442 0.31 6.74 -10.15
C ILE A 442 -1.13 6.23 -10.23
N PHE A 443 -1.35 5.10 -10.91
CA PHE A 443 -2.73 4.61 -11.12
C PHE A 443 -3.37 4.14 -9.81
N GLY A 444 -2.66 3.37 -9.00
CA GLY A 444 -3.12 2.93 -7.69
C GLY A 444 -3.12 4.06 -6.65
N GLY A 445 -2.03 4.81 -6.52
CA GLY A 445 -1.85 5.83 -5.49
C GLY A 445 -2.80 7.02 -5.58
N LEU A 446 -3.18 7.44 -6.79
CA LEU A 446 -4.16 8.52 -6.99
C LEU A 446 -5.61 8.07 -6.83
N LEU A 447 -5.87 6.75 -6.79
CA LEU A 447 -7.20 6.19 -6.75
C LEU A 447 -8.06 6.71 -5.58
N PRO A 448 -7.60 6.73 -4.31
CA PRO A 448 -8.44 7.20 -3.22
C PRO A 448 -8.88 8.65 -3.41
N ALA A 449 -7.99 9.52 -3.89
CA ALA A 449 -8.30 10.93 -4.14
C ALA A 449 -9.32 11.10 -5.28
N ILE A 450 -9.09 10.43 -6.41
CA ILE A 450 -9.96 10.49 -7.60
C ILE A 450 -11.34 9.91 -7.26
N SER A 451 -11.37 8.75 -6.60
CA SER A 451 -12.64 8.11 -6.23
C SER A 451 -13.45 8.94 -5.23
N THR A 452 -12.78 9.53 -4.23
CA THR A 452 -13.43 10.43 -3.26
C THR A 452 -13.98 11.68 -3.95
N TYR A 453 -13.25 12.25 -4.92
CA TYR A 453 -13.73 13.37 -5.71
C TYR A 453 -15.02 13.03 -6.45
N PHE A 454 -15.08 11.87 -7.15
CA PHE A 454 -16.31 11.45 -7.84
C PHE A 454 -17.48 11.22 -6.89
N VAL A 455 -17.25 10.58 -5.74
CA VAL A 455 -18.29 10.38 -4.71
C VAL A 455 -18.83 11.73 -4.20
N THR A 456 -17.93 12.67 -3.88
CA THR A 456 -18.31 13.97 -3.36
C THR A 456 -19.10 14.79 -4.39
N HIS A 457 -18.66 14.77 -5.65
CA HIS A 457 -19.33 15.45 -6.74
C HIS A 457 -20.73 14.86 -7.01
N ALA A 458 -20.85 13.52 -7.05
CA ALA A 458 -22.10 12.83 -7.24
C ALA A 458 -23.09 13.10 -6.08
N LYS A 459 -22.58 13.13 -4.83
CA LYS A 459 -23.38 13.51 -3.66
C LYS A 459 -23.87 14.95 -3.75
N GLY A 460 -23.04 15.89 -4.17
CA GLY A 460 -23.40 17.30 -4.41
C GLY A 460 -24.42 17.47 -5.52
N ALA A 461 -24.44 16.59 -6.51
CA ALA A 461 -25.44 16.54 -7.59
C ALA A 461 -26.76 15.82 -7.20
N GLY A 462 -26.90 15.35 -5.95
CA GLY A 462 -28.11 14.70 -5.44
C GLY A 462 -28.37 13.29 -5.98
N LYS A 463 -27.36 12.59 -6.49
CA LYS A 463 -27.51 11.20 -6.94
C LYS A 463 -27.77 10.26 -5.76
N SER A 464 -28.72 9.33 -5.90
CA SER A 464 -29.07 8.34 -4.87
C SER A 464 -27.96 7.30 -4.65
N ASP A 465 -27.24 6.92 -5.71
CA ASP A 465 -26.17 5.93 -5.71
C ASP A 465 -24.77 6.59 -5.77
N PHE A 466 -24.64 7.83 -5.27
CA PHE A 466 -23.42 8.65 -5.30
C PHE A 466 -22.18 7.89 -4.83
N TYR A 467 -22.35 7.02 -3.86
CA TYR A 467 -21.27 6.24 -3.24
C TYR A 467 -20.62 5.22 -4.19
N LEU A 468 -21.29 4.87 -5.30
CA LEU A 468 -20.76 3.97 -6.33
C LEU A 468 -19.98 4.68 -7.43
N ASP A 469 -20.09 6.01 -7.54
CA ASP A 469 -19.45 6.77 -8.62
C ASP A 469 -17.92 6.74 -8.55
N GLY A 470 -17.37 6.68 -7.34
CA GLY A 470 -15.93 6.53 -7.14
C GLY A 470 -15.33 5.26 -7.72
N LEU A 471 -16.14 4.22 -7.93
CA LEU A 471 -15.70 2.94 -8.46
C LEU A 471 -15.48 2.96 -9.99
N TRP A 472 -15.96 3.97 -10.69
CA TRP A 472 -15.74 4.06 -12.13
C TRP A 472 -14.26 4.16 -12.49
N TYR A 473 -13.47 4.88 -11.70
CA TYR A 473 -12.04 4.99 -11.96
C TYR A 473 -11.33 3.63 -11.95
N PRO A 474 -11.36 2.82 -10.86
CA PRO A 474 -10.70 1.52 -10.87
C PRO A 474 -11.30 0.54 -11.89
N ILE A 475 -12.60 0.58 -12.13
CA ILE A 475 -13.25 -0.30 -13.10
C ILE A 475 -12.78 0.02 -14.53
N ILE A 476 -12.72 1.30 -14.92
CA ILE A 476 -12.27 1.71 -16.25
C ILE A 476 -10.79 1.32 -16.45
N ILE A 477 -9.93 1.66 -15.49
CA ILE A 477 -8.50 1.34 -15.59
C ILE A 477 -8.26 -0.18 -15.63
N ALA A 478 -8.93 -0.94 -14.78
CA ALA A 478 -8.84 -2.41 -14.79
C ALA A 478 -9.37 -3.00 -16.10
N SER A 479 -10.47 -2.45 -16.67
CA SER A 479 -11.03 -2.89 -17.93
C SER A 479 -10.09 -2.67 -19.11
N ILE A 480 -9.46 -1.49 -19.19
CA ILE A 480 -8.45 -1.19 -20.21
C ILE A 480 -7.28 -2.16 -20.07
N CYS A 481 -6.79 -2.35 -18.84
CA CYS A 481 -5.70 -3.27 -18.56
C CYS A 481 -6.04 -4.73 -18.92
N PHE A 482 -7.25 -5.17 -18.58
CA PHE A 482 -7.76 -6.50 -18.90
C PHE A 482 -7.78 -6.73 -20.43
N VAL A 483 -8.34 -5.80 -21.20
CA VAL A 483 -8.42 -5.90 -22.66
C VAL A 483 -7.02 -5.94 -23.28
N ILE A 484 -6.12 -5.03 -22.88
CA ILE A 484 -4.74 -5.02 -23.38
C ILE A 484 -4.01 -6.31 -22.97
N GLY A 485 -4.15 -6.75 -21.74
CA GLY A 485 -3.54 -7.97 -21.22
C GLY A 485 -4.03 -9.22 -21.96
N MET A 486 -5.33 -9.31 -22.22
CA MET A 486 -5.91 -10.47 -22.93
C MET A 486 -5.47 -10.52 -24.40
N ILE A 487 -5.41 -9.39 -25.09
CA ILE A 487 -5.12 -9.36 -26.54
C ILE A 487 -3.61 -9.41 -26.83
N TYR A 488 -2.81 -8.63 -26.11
CA TYR A 488 -1.41 -8.39 -26.50
C TYR A 488 -0.37 -9.11 -25.64
N ILE A 489 -0.74 -9.65 -24.48
CA ILE A 489 0.17 -10.47 -23.68
C ILE A 489 -0.07 -11.94 -24.03
N ASP A 490 0.95 -12.59 -24.57
CA ASP A 490 0.93 -14.04 -24.81
C ASP A 490 1.50 -14.78 -23.59
N ASN A 491 0.97 -15.96 -23.27
CA ASN A 491 1.51 -16.84 -22.22
C ASN A 491 2.94 -17.33 -22.50
N LYS A 492 3.37 -17.26 -23.76
CA LYS A 492 4.69 -17.68 -24.24
C LYS A 492 5.66 -16.54 -24.49
N ASN A 493 5.30 -15.29 -24.19
CA ASN A 493 6.16 -14.11 -24.41
C ASN A 493 7.35 -14.14 -23.46
N LYS A 494 8.25 -15.07 -23.68
CA LYS A 494 9.67 -14.89 -23.39
C LYS A 494 10.17 -13.96 -24.50
N ILE A 495 10.75 -12.83 -24.14
CA ILE A 495 11.62 -12.14 -25.07
C ILE A 495 12.66 -13.16 -25.48
N ASN A 496 12.53 -13.70 -26.71
CA ASN A 496 13.51 -14.64 -27.23
C ASN A 496 14.86 -13.92 -27.13
N HIS A 497 15.76 -14.55 -26.39
CA HIS A 497 17.12 -14.08 -26.23
C HIS A 497 17.79 -14.17 -27.61
N LEU A 498 17.82 -13.05 -28.34
CA LEU A 498 18.78 -12.78 -29.39
C LEU A 498 19.92 -11.97 -28.81
#